data_04622b6722438210eaeec43e41e9793b
#
_entry.id   04622b6722438210eaeec43e41e9793b
#
_cell.length_a   1.000
_cell.length_b   1.000
_cell.length_c   1.000
_cell.angle_alpha   90.00
_cell.angle_beta   90.00
_cell.angle_gamma   90.00
#
_symmetry.space_group_name_H-M   'P 1'
#
loop_
_entity.id
_entity.type
_entity.pdbx_description
1 polymer ?
#
loop_
_entity_poly.entity_id
_entity_poly.type
_entity_poly.pdbx_seq_one_letter_code
_entity_poly.pdbx_strand_id
1 'polypeptide(L)'
;MNTLTSYLVIAVVVLNIAGCFLLLRWTATKRAENASKMSTGNTITENTGEAPPETTGHVWDHDLTEYNNPLPRWWLNMFYLSIVFAVGYLVLYPGLGNMSGYFRWTSTHEHDVMAKAERETYLAAFAPFRESTVEQLVANPTAMRMGQSLFNNSCAACHGSDARGAKGFPNLTDADWLYGSAPEVIQTSIREGRQGVMPAWKAAVGEAGISELVAYVRQLSGSTDVSASLAAAGKARYDMFCVACHGPDGKGNQALGAANLSDQIWLYGGDVATLTETLANGRGGVMPSQKANMNEDQIRVLSAWVLAQSQTPTANPAPAKATP
;
A
#
# COMPACT_ATOMS: atom_id res chain seq x y z
N MET A 1 11.16 1.32 -23.99
CA MET A 1 11.70 2.58 -24.59
C MET A 1 11.53 2.49 -26.10
N ASN A 2 11.13 3.57 -26.80
CA ASN A 2 11.01 3.48 -28.26
C ASN A 2 12.41 3.44 -28.93
N THR A 3 12.46 3.00 -30.19
CA THR A 3 13.73 2.77 -30.93
C THR A 3 14.54 4.06 -31.09
N LEU A 4 13.87 5.18 -31.33
CA LEU A 4 14.52 6.50 -31.50
C LEU A 4 15.21 6.95 -30.20
N THR A 5 14.52 6.83 -29.06
CA THR A 5 15.09 7.18 -27.75
C THR A 5 16.28 6.28 -27.41
N SER A 6 16.22 4.99 -27.79
CA SER A 6 17.34 4.06 -27.58
C SER A 6 18.59 4.49 -28.37
N TYR A 7 18.45 4.83 -29.63
CA TYR A 7 19.58 5.33 -30.42
C TYR A 7 20.14 6.64 -29.90
N LEU A 8 19.29 7.53 -29.41
CA LEU A 8 19.72 8.79 -28.81
C LEU A 8 20.55 8.54 -27.54
N VAL A 9 20.11 7.63 -26.66
CA VAL A 9 20.87 7.24 -25.46
C VAL A 9 22.22 6.63 -25.85
N ILE A 10 22.26 5.72 -26.80
CA ILE A 10 23.51 5.12 -27.30
C ILE A 10 24.46 6.21 -27.82
N ALA A 11 23.97 7.12 -28.66
CA ALA A 11 24.78 8.21 -29.21
C ALA A 11 25.38 9.11 -28.13
N VAL A 12 24.55 9.51 -27.15
CA VAL A 12 25.00 10.35 -26.02
C VAL A 12 26.07 9.63 -25.19
N VAL A 13 25.88 8.36 -24.84
CA VAL A 13 26.84 7.58 -24.06
C VAL A 13 28.15 7.41 -24.80
N VAL A 14 28.11 7.04 -26.08
CA VAL A 14 29.32 6.87 -26.91
C VAL A 14 30.08 8.17 -27.09
N LEU A 15 29.36 9.28 -27.33
CA LEU A 15 29.98 10.61 -27.45
C LEU A 15 30.64 11.05 -26.16
N ASN A 16 30.00 10.80 -24.99
CA ASN A 16 30.60 11.11 -23.69
C ASN A 16 31.87 10.29 -23.43
N ILE A 17 31.85 8.99 -23.64
CA ILE A 17 33.02 8.11 -23.45
C ILE A 17 34.16 8.54 -24.40
N ALA A 18 33.87 8.77 -25.65
CA ALA A 18 34.85 9.25 -26.64
C ALA A 18 35.39 10.64 -26.28
N GLY A 19 34.51 11.56 -25.86
CA GLY A 19 34.89 12.90 -25.40
C GLY A 19 35.81 12.86 -24.19
N CYS A 20 35.50 12.06 -23.18
CA CYS A 20 36.36 11.85 -22.00
C CYS A 20 37.75 11.30 -22.39
N PHE A 21 37.76 10.28 -23.26
CA PHE A 21 39.02 9.70 -23.75
C PHE A 21 39.88 10.73 -24.51
N LEU A 22 39.25 11.49 -25.44
CA LEU A 22 39.95 12.53 -26.21
C LEU A 22 40.46 13.67 -25.33
N LEU A 23 39.67 14.11 -24.37
CA LEU A 23 40.05 15.11 -23.37
C LEU A 23 41.27 14.67 -22.55
N LEU A 24 41.25 13.46 -22.03
CA LEU A 24 42.36 12.90 -21.26
C LEU A 24 43.63 12.82 -22.11
N ARG A 25 43.51 12.35 -23.36
CA ARG A 25 44.63 12.27 -24.27
C ARG A 25 45.19 13.67 -24.62
N TRP A 26 44.32 14.64 -24.91
CA TRP A 26 44.69 16.01 -25.22
C TRP A 26 45.40 16.69 -24.06
N THR A 27 44.87 16.57 -22.85
CA THR A 27 45.48 17.14 -21.62
C THR A 27 46.81 16.47 -21.29
N ALA A 28 46.91 15.14 -21.45
CA ALA A 28 48.15 14.42 -21.23
C ALA A 28 49.27 14.78 -22.21
N THR A 29 48.94 14.95 -23.51
CA THR A 29 49.95 15.28 -24.54
C THR A 29 50.45 16.72 -24.40
N LYS A 30 49.57 17.69 -24.20
CA LYS A 30 49.99 19.09 -24.01
C LYS A 30 50.90 19.29 -22.80
N ARG A 31 50.64 18.56 -21.71
CA ARG A 31 51.48 18.60 -20.51
C ARG A 31 52.83 17.91 -20.68
N ALA A 32 52.87 16.84 -21.47
CA ALA A 32 54.14 16.17 -21.80
C ALA A 32 55.06 17.11 -22.60
N GLU A 33 54.50 17.88 -23.55
CA GLU A 33 55.23 18.88 -24.33
C GLU A 33 55.78 20.02 -23.44
N ASN A 34 54.97 20.49 -22.48
CA ASN A 34 55.38 21.51 -21.54
C ASN A 34 56.47 21.00 -20.54
N ALA A 35 56.28 19.77 -20.02
CA ALA A 35 57.28 19.12 -19.15
C ALA A 35 58.62 18.87 -19.90
N SER A 36 58.60 18.54 -21.20
CA SER A 36 59.79 18.40 -22.01
C SER A 36 60.50 19.74 -22.23
N LYS A 37 59.78 20.82 -22.43
CA LYS A 37 60.33 22.17 -22.57
C LYS A 37 61.00 22.64 -21.24
N MET A 38 60.43 22.27 -20.09
CA MET A 38 61.06 22.55 -18.77
C MET A 38 62.34 21.74 -18.55
N SER A 39 62.40 20.49 -19.01
CA SER A 39 63.58 19.62 -18.86
C SER A 39 64.73 19.99 -19.76
N THR A 40 64.47 20.60 -20.90
CA THR A 40 65.50 21.04 -21.86
C THR A 40 66.09 22.44 -21.51
N GLY A 41 65.45 23.19 -20.58
CA GLY A 41 65.91 24.46 -20.07
C GLY A 41 66.89 24.35 -18.91
N ASN A 42 67.08 23.17 -18.34
CA ASN A 42 67.88 22.94 -17.13
C ASN A 42 69.29 22.45 -17.50
N THR A 43 70.02 23.15 -18.36
CA THR A 43 71.49 23.13 -18.29
C THR A 43 71.90 24.05 -17.16
N ILE A 44 72.38 23.46 -16.07
CA ILE A 44 72.90 24.11 -14.89
C ILE A 44 73.98 25.06 -15.33
N THR A 45 73.69 26.33 -15.43
CA THR A 45 74.67 27.39 -15.24
C THR A 45 74.38 28.05 -13.88
N GLU A 46 75.27 27.83 -12.94
CA GLU A 46 75.34 28.51 -11.67
C GLU A 46 75.31 30.01 -11.90
N ASN A 47 74.12 30.64 -11.79
CA ASN A 47 73.90 31.97 -11.31
C ASN A 47 72.45 32.36 -11.33
N THR A 48 71.75 32.31 -10.19
CA THR A 48 70.70 33.21 -9.69
C THR A 48 69.72 33.76 -10.74
N GLY A 49 68.92 32.92 -11.26
CA GLY A 49 67.80 33.28 -12.14
C GLY A 49 66.90 32.08 -12.46
N GLU A 50 66.48 31.37 -11.46
CA GLU A 50 65.45 30.35 -11.62
C GLU A 50 64.23 31.04 -12.17
N ALA A 51 63.85 30.70 -13.40
CA ALA A 51 62.58 31.19 -13.93
C ALA A 51 61.45 30.72 -13.00
N PRO A 52 60.55 31.63 -12.61
CA PRO A 52 59.48 31.26 -11.70
C PRO A 52 58.70 30.08 -12.30
N PRO A 53 58.32 29.12 -11.46
CA PRO A 53 57.57 27.96 -11.95
C PRO A 53 56.27 28.39 -12.65
N GLU A 54 55.94 27.70 -13.76
CA GLU A 54 54.74 28.01 -14.55
C GLU A 54 53.51 27.88 -13.68
N THR A 55 52.72 28.96 -13.62
CA THR A 55 51.44 28.98 -12.86
C THR A 55 50.26 28.79 -13.79
N THR A 56 49.09 28.43 -13.24
CA THR A 56 47.81 28.28 -13.99
C THR A 56 47.29 29.63 -14.50
N GLY A 57 47.85 30.76 -14.04
CA GLY A 57 47.37 32.10 -14.34
C GLY A 57 46.22 32.58 -13.45
N HIS A 58 45.69 31.70 -12.59
CA HIS A 58 44.71 32.06 -11.56
C HIS A 58 45.41 32.63 -10.34
N VAL A 59 44.93 33.78 -9.87
CA VAL A 59 45.41 34.45 -8.66
C VAL A 59 44.28 34.46 -7.65
N TRP A 60 44.50 33.84 -6.50
CA TRP A 60 43.60 33.81 -5.36
C TRP A 60 44.10 34.83 -4.31
N ASP A 61 43.21 35.51 -3.60
CA ASP A 61 43.54 36.40 -2.49
C ASP A 61 44.64 37.44 -2.80
N HIS A 62 44.69 37.93 -4.05
CA HIS A 62 45.62 38.96 -4.59
C HIS A 62 47.08 38.53 -4.85
N ASP A 63 47.58 37.46 -4.22
CA ASP A 63 48.99 37.06 -4.31
C ASP A 63 49.26 35.55 -4.39
N LEU A 64 48.24 34.71 -4.14
CA LEU A 64 48.37 33.25 -4.19
C LEU A 64 48.16 32.74 -5.63
N THR A 65 49.18 32.15 -6.19
CA THR A 65 49.11 31.49 -7.51
C THR A 65 49.30 30.01 -7.41
N GLU A 66 48.59 29.25 -8.28
CA GLU A 66 48.73 27.80 -8.36
C GLU A 66 49.80 27.38 -9.36
N TYR A 67 50.64 26.42 -8.99
CA TYR A 67 51.58 25.81 -9.91
C TYR A 67 50.85 24.91 -10.92
N ASN A 68 51.20 25.01 -12.19
CA ASN A 68 50.67 24.18 -13.26
C ASN A 68 51.36 22.80 -13.27
N ASN A 69 51.16 22.02 -12.20
CA ASN A 69 51.73 20.68 -12.09
C ASN A 69 51.05 19.69 -13.03
N PRO A 70 51.78 18.77 -13.68
CA PRO A 70 51.18 17.72 -14.46
C PRO A 70 50.36 16.76 -13.57
N LEU A 71 49.27 16.22 -14.12
CA LEU A 71 48.43 15.22 -13.43
C LEU A 71 49.30 13.99 -13.07
N PRO A 72 49.18 13.45 -11.85
CA PRO A 72 49.86 12.21 -11.46
C PRO A 72 49.52 11.07 -12.42
N ARG A 73 50.54 10.28 -12.83
CA ARG A 73 50.34 9.17 -13.77
C ARG A 73 49.33 8.11 -13.29
N TRP A 74 49.37 7.88 -11.96
CA TRP A 74 48.40 6.92 -11.37
C TRP A 74 46.96 7.40 -11.52
N TRP A 75 46.71 8.70 -11.47
CA TRP A 75 45.38 9.29 -11.62
C TRP A 75 44.87 9.14 -13.09
N LEU A 76 45.72 9.44 -14.05
CA LEU A 76 45.44 9.21 -15.47
C LEU A 76 45.11 7.73 -15.75
N ASN A 77 45.91 6.84 -15.18
CA ASN A 77 45.69 5.38 -15.34
C ASN A 77 44.35 4.95 -14.73
N MET A 78 43.93 5.50 -13.59
CA MET A 78 42.62 5.23 -13.02
C MET A 78 41.49 5.68 -13.92
N PHE A 79 41.60 6.83 -14.59
CA PHE A 79 40.60 7.26 -15.56
C PHE A 79 40.53 6.34 -16.78
N TYR A 80 41.66 5.91 -17.33
CA TYR A 80 41.65 4.94 -18.42
C TYR A 80 41.05 3.58 -17.98
N LEU A 81 41.36 3.11 -16.80
CA LEU A 81 40.76 1.90 -16.23
C LEU A 81 39.25 2.05 -16.04
N SER A 82 38.78 3.21 -15.57
CA SER A 82 37.34 3.46 -15.44
C SER A 82 36.60 3.46 -16.79
N ILE A 83 37.24 3.98 -17.85
CA ILE A 83 36.68 3.91 -19.21
C ILE A 83 36.63 2.46 -19.70
N VAL A 84 37.69 1.68 -19.51
CA VAL A 84 37.73 0.26 -19.87
C VAL A 84 36.65 -0.51 -19.11
N PHE A 85 36.53 -0.24 -17.80
CA PHE A 85 35.48 -0.85 -16.98
C PHE A 85 34.09 -0.48 -17.49
N ALA A 86 33.85 0.81 -17.79
CA ALA A 86 32.54 1.28 -18.30
C ALA A 86 32.16 0.60 -19.62
N VAL A 87 33.11 0.48 -20.56
CA VAL A 87 32.87 -0.24 -21.82
C VAL A 87 32.59 -1.71 -21.57
N GLY A 88 33.40 -2.37 -20.74
CA GLY A 88 33.17 -3.78 -20.36
C GLY A 88 31.80 -3.98 -19.70
N TYR A 89 31.44 -3.09 -18.77
CA TYR A 89 30.14 -3.13 -18.09
C TYR A 89 28.97 -2.99 -19.09
N LEU A 90 29.04 -2.04 -20.02
CA LEU A 90 27.98 -1.78 -21.01
C LEU A 90 27.83 -2.93 -22.04
N VAL A 91 28.88 -3.71 -22.27
CA VAL A 91 28.82 -4.92 -23.09
C VAL A 91 28.16 -6.08 -22.31
N LEU A 92 28.50 -6.22 -21.03
CA LEU A 92 28.05 -7.34 -20.21
C LEU A 92 26.63 -7.13 -19.65
N TYR A 93 26.30 -5.91 -19.24
CA TYR A 93 25.05 -5.56 -18.57
C TYR A 93 24.20 -4.58 -19.37
N PRO A 94 22.89 -4.55 -19.15
CA PRO A 94 22.01 -3.57 -19.78
C PRO A 94 22.38 -2.14 -19.34
N GLY A 95 22.61 -1.25 -20.28
CA GLY A 95 22.97 0.16 -20.00
C GLY A 95 22.90 1.03 -21.24
N LEU A 96 22.76 0.43 -22.43
CA LEU A 96 22.66 1.12 -23.71
C LEU A 96 21.25 1.00 -24.31
N GLY A 97 20.35 1.82 -23.82
CA GLY A 97 18.99 1.87 -24.38
C GLY A 97 18.26 0.52 -24.32
N ASN A 98 17.90 -0.06 -25.47
CA ASN A 98 17.23 -1.37 -25.55
C ASN A 98 18.20 -2.57 -25.63
N MET A 99 19.51 -2.34 -25.53
CA MET A 99 20.48 -3.43 -25.53
C MET A 99 20.48 -4.14 -24.18
N SER A 100 20.25 -5.45 -24.21
CA SER A 100 20.12 -6.28 -22.99
C SER A 100 21.46 -6.66 -22.35
N GLY A 101 22.60 -6.33 -22.99
CA GLY A 101 23.91 -6.83 -22.59
C GLY A 101 24.06 -8.35 -22.77
N TYR A 102 25.28 -8.86 -22.56
CA TYR A 102 25.57 -10.30 -22.69
C TYR A 102 24.84 -11.14 -21.64
N PHE A 103 24.84 -10.70 -20.40
CA PHE A 103 24.19 -11.44 -19.30
C PHE A 103 22.67 -11.26 -19.25
N ARG A 104 22.12 -10.30 -19.97
CA ARG A 104 20.67 -9.98 -19.96
C ARG A 104 20.09 -9.77 -18.54
N TRP A 105 20.96 -9.51 -17.58
CA TRP A 105 20.59 -9.34 -16.18
C TRP A 105 19.94 -7.98 -15.95
N THR A 106 18.79 -7.96 -15.28
CA THR A 106 18.17 -6.74 -14.75
C THR A 106 17.69 -7.02 -13.34
N SER A 107 17.78 -6.04 -12.45
CA SER A 107 17.26 -6.15 -11.08
C SER A 107 15.75 -6.44 -11.05
N THR A 108 15.00 -5.90 -12.01
CA THR A 108 13.57 -6.18 -12.14
C THR A 108 13.31 -7.64 -12.50
N HIS A 109 14.04 -8.20 -13.47
CA HIS A 109 13.86 -9.60 -13.85
C HIS A 109 14.23 -10.56 -12.71
N GLU A 110 15.33 -10.31 -12.01
CA GLU A 110 15.73 -11.10 -10.84
C GLU A 110 14.68 -11.02 -9.73
N HIS A 111 14.23 -9.80 -9.41
CA HIS A 111 13.14 -9.59 -8.46
C HIS A 111 11.87 -10.35 -8.86
N ASP A 112 11.45 -10.26 -10.11
CA ASP A 112 10.22 -10.91 -10.58
C ASP A 112 10.31 -12.44 -10.51
N VAL A 113 11.48 -13.00 -10.85
CA VAL A 113 11.72 -14.45 -10.72
C VAL A 113 11.68 -14.89 -9.26
N MET A 114 12.37 -14.16 -8.36
CA MET A 114 12.37 -14.47 -6.93
C MET A 114 10.97 -14.29 -6.32
N ALA A 115 10.30 -13.18 -6.60
CA ALA A 115 8.96 -12.89 -6.10
C ALA A 115 7.94 -13.95 -6.59
N LYS A 116 8.09 -14.43 -7.83
CA LYS A 116 7.25 -15.52 -8.36
C LYS A 116 7.48 -16.82 -7.61
N ALA A 117 8.73 -17.21 -7.39
CA ALA A 117 9.08 -18.44 -6.67
C ALA A 117 8.61 -18.41 -5.20
N GLU A 118 8.80 -17.26 -4.52
CA GLU A 118 8.29 -17.05 -3.17
C GLU A 118 6.77 -17.11 -3.11
N ARG A 119 6.09 -16.47 -4.08
CA ARG A 119 4.63 -16.50 -4.19
C ARG A 119 4.12 -17.93 -4.41
N GLU A 120 4.74 -18.71 -5.29
CA GLU A 120 4.36 -20.11 -5.53
C GLU A 120 4.54 -20.96 -4.25
N THR A 121 5.64 -20.81 -3.54
CA THR A 121 5.89 -21.47 -2.26
C THR A 121 4.88 -21.07 -1.21
N TYR A 122 4.58 -19.76 -1.10
CA TYR A 122 3.58 -19.24 -0.17
C TYR A 122 2.19 -19.79 -0.47
N LEU A 123 1.77 -19.81 -1.73
CA LEU A 123 0.46 -20.34 -2.12
C LEU A 123 0.37 -21.86 -1.92
N ALA A 124 1.46 -22.58 -2.15
CA ALA A 124 1.50 -24.03 -1.92
C ALA A 124 1.28 -24.41 -0.45
N ALA A 125 1.62 -23.51 0.50
CA ALA A 125 1.35 -23.75 1.92
C ALA A 125 -0.15 -23.83 2.26
N PHE A 126 -1.04 -23.30 1.42
CA PHE A 126 -2.50 -23.37 1.59
C PHE A 126 -3.11 -24.62 0.93
N ALA A 127 -2.40 -25.30 0.04
CA ALA A 127 -2.93 -26.45 -0.69
C ALA A 127 -3.44 -27.59 0.21
N PRO A 128 -2.85 -27.90 1.39
CA PRO A 128 -3.36 -28.94 2.29
C PRO A 128 -4.77 -28.70 2.83
N PHE A 129 -5.23 -27.44 2.78
CA PHE A 129 -6.56 -27.03 3.29
C PHE A 129 -7.66 -27.02 2.23
N ARG A 130 -7.32 -27.35 0.98
CA ARG A 130 -8.23 -27.28 -0.17
C ARG A 130 -9.47 -28.16 -0.01
N GLU A 131 -9.28 -29.37 0.49
CA GLU A 131 -10.36 -30.33 0.64
C GLU A 131 -11.08 -30.26 2.00
N SER A 132 -10.60 -29.38 2.89
CA SER A 132 -11.21 -29.22 4.21
C SER A 132 -12.37 -28.23 4.15
N THR A 133 -13.42 -28.49 4.93
CA THR A 133 -14.50 -27.51 5.13
C THR A 133 -14.05 -26.39 6.04
N VAL A 134 -14.75 -25.26 6.00
CA VAL A 134 -14.43 -24.10 6.87
C VAL A 134 -14.52 -24.50 8.33
N GLU A 135 -15.51 -25.28 8.71
CA GLU A 135 -15.74 -25.75 10.09
C GLU A 135 -14.60 -26.67 10.56
N GLN A 136 -14.10 -27.54 9.69
CA GLN A 136 -12.95 -28.40 10.01
C GLN A 136 -11.67 -27.56 10.23
N LEU A 137 -11.51 -26.47 9.46
CA LEU A 137 -10.38 -25.58 9.59
C LEU A 137 -10.40 -24.74 10.87
N VAL A 138 -11.58 -24.44 11.42
CA VAL A 138 -11.72 -23.78 12.75
C VAL A 138 -10.99 -24.55 13.84
N ALA A 139 -11.00 -25.88 13.79
CA ALA A 139 -10.29 -26.72 14.75
C ALA A 139 -8.79 -26.93 14.43
N ASN A 140 -8.29 -26.42 13.30
CA ASN A 140 -6.92 -26.62 12.86
C ASN A 140 -6.01 -25.45 13.30
N PRO A 141 -5.06 -25.65 14.26
CA PRO A 141 -4.24 -24.56 14.77
C PRO A 141 -3.34 -23.89 13.71
N THR A 142 -2.92 -24.65 12.68
CA THR A 142 -2.10 -24.10 11.60
C THR A 142 -2.94 -23.22 10.69
N ALA A 143 -4.13 -23.67 10.30
CA ALA A 143 -5.07 -22.86 9.52
C ALA A 143 -5.43 -21.58 10.29
N MET A 144 -5.64 -21.64 11.59
CA MET A 144 -5.96 -20.47 12.42
C MET A 144 -4.81 -19.45 12.44
N ARG A 145 -3.56 -19.88 12.61
CA ARG A 145 -2.41 -18.96 12.52
C ARG A 145 -2.27 -18.30 11.14
N MET A 146 -2.47 -19.08 10.08
CA MET A 146 -2.41 -18.58 8.71
C MET A 146 -3.57 -17.61 8.42
N GLY A 147 -4.78 -17.93 8.87
CA GLY A 147 -5.96 -17.07 8.77
C GLY A 147 -5.76 -15.74 9.52
N GLN A 148 -5.20 -15.79 10.72
CA GLN A 148 -4.84 -14.58 11.48
C GLN A 148 -3.82 -13.70 10.74
N SER A 149 -2.81 -14.32 10.13
CA SER A 149 -1.83 -13.58 9.34
C SER A 149 -2.46 -12.91 8.11
N LEU A 150 -3.34 -13.62 7.39
CA LEU A 150 -4.11 -13.06 6.27
C LEU A 150 -4.97 -11.88 6.73
N PHE A 151 -5.69 -12.05 7.85
CA PHE A 151 -6.54 -11.02 8.42
C PHE A 151 -5.74 -9.77 8.78
N ASN A 152 -4.63 -9.92 9.50
CA ASN A 152 -3.79 -8.81 9.92
C ASN A 152 -3.23 -8.01 8.73
N ASN A 153 -2.89 -8.71 7.64
CA ASN A 153 -2.32 -8.07 6.46
C ASN A 153 -3.35 -7.39 5.55
N SER A 154 -4.60 -7.88 5.53
CA SER A 154 -5.57 -7.45 4.51
C SER A 154 -6.87 -6.87 5.08
N CYS A 155 -7.21 -7.15 6.33
CA CYS A 155 -8.52 -6.84 6.90
C CYS A 155 -8.44 -5.94 8.13
N ALA A 156 -7.37 -6.05 8.92
CA ALA A 156 -7.22 -5.35 10.20
C ALA A 156 -7.26 -3.82 10.08
N ALA A 157 -6.87 -3.26 8.93
CA ALA A 157 -6.93 -1.81 8.70
C ALA A 157 -8.35 -1.24 8.84
N CYS A 158 -9.39 -2.03 8.51
CA CYS A 158 -10.78 -1.64 8.62
C CYS A 158 -11.47 -2.29 9.84
N HIS A 159 -11.25 -3.60 10.05
CA HIS A 159 -11.94 -4.36 11.08
C HIS A 159 -11.24 -4.37 12.46
N GLY A 160 -10.11 -3.66 12.59
CA GLY A 160 -9.29 -3.70 13.81
C GLY A 160 -8.43 -4.97 13.89
N SER A 161 -7.27 -4.91 14.56
CA SER A 161 -6.39 -6.07 14.74
C SER A 161 -7.00 -7.14 15.65
N ASP A 162 -7.97 -6.75 16.48
CA ASP A 162 -8.77 -7.62 17.34
C ASP A 162 -10.10 -8.06 16.70
N ALA A 163 -10.33 -7.72 15.43
CA ALA A 163 -11.53 -7.97 14.66
C ALA A 163 -12.83 -7.38 15.22
N ARG A 164 -12.74 -6.43 16.18
CA ARG A 164 -13.92 -5.81 16.83
C ARG A 164 -14.53 -4.67 16.01
N GLY A 165 -13.96 -4.37 14.87
CA GLY A 165 -14.45 -3.32 14.00
C GLY A 165 -14.16 -1.91 14.51
N ALA A 166 -14.81 -0.96 13.87
CA ALA A 166 -14.80 0.45 14.25
C ALA A 166 -16.09 1.11 13.74
N LYS A 167 -16.33 2.38 14.01
CA LYS A 167 -17.51 3.09 13.48
C LYS A 167 -17.57 2.98 11.95
N GLY A 168 -18.61 2.32 11.45
CA GLY A 168 -18.80 2.04 10.03
C GLY A 168 -18.17 0.74 9.51
N PHE A 169 -17.41 0.02 10.37
CA PHE A 169 -16.82 -1.28 10.03
C PHE A 169 -17.32 -2.34 11.02
N PRO A 170 -17.95 -3.43 10.53
CA PRO A 170 -18.55 -4.45 11.39
C PRO A 170 -17.55 -5.09 12.36
N ASN A 171 -18.02 -5.34 13.57
CA ASN A 171 -17.40 -6.24 14.53
C ASN A 171 -17.57 -7.68 14.02
N LEU A 172 -16.49 -8.45 13.95
CA LEU A 172 -16.48 -9.83 13.47
C LEU A 172 -16.39 -10.83 14.64
N THR A 173 -16.41 -10.34 15.90
CA THR A 173 -16.33 -11.19 17.09
C THR A 173 -17.66 -11.36 17.78
N ASP A 174 -18.71 -10.67 17.35
CA ASP A 174 -20.06 -10.83 17.88
C ASP A 174 -20.91 -11.80 17.06
N ALA A 175 -22.15 -12.00 17.48
CA ALA A 175 -23.10 -12.89 16.82
C ALA A 175 -24.01 -12.16 15.81
N ASP A 176 -23.83 -10.85 15.62
CA ASP A 176 -24.64 -10.07 14.68
C ASP A 176 -23.99 -9.99 13.30
N TRP A 177 -24.67 -10.56 12.32
CA TRP A 177 -24.18 -10.69 10.95
C TRP A 177 -25.12 -10.02 9.97
N LEU A 178 -24.63 -8.98 9.27
CA LEU A 178 -25.42 -8.27 8.25
C LEU A 178 -25.86 -9.17 7.08
N TYR A 179 -25.01 -10.13 6.69
CA TYR A 179 -25.28 -11.02 5.55
C TYR A 179 -25.42 -12.50 5.94
N GLY A 180 -25.20 -12.82 7.22
CA GLY A 180 -25.23 -14.17 7.74
C GLY A 180 -23.85 -14.77 7.99
N SER A 181 -23.82 -15.75 8.92
CA SER A 181 -22.61 -16.42 9.42
C SER A 181 -22.32 -17.76 8.74
N ALA A 182 -23.12 -18.18 7.76
CA ALA A 182 -22.86 -19.43 7.05
C ALA A 182 -21.50 -19.35 6.33
N PRO A 183 -20.69 -20.43 6.37
CA PRO A 183 -19.35 -20.44 5.79
C PRO A 183 -19.28 -19.94 4.35
N GLU A 184 -20.23 -20.33 3.52
CA GLU A 184 -20.32 -19.96 2.11
C GLU A 184 -20.61 -18.45 1.95
N VAL A 185 -21.40 -17.89 2.87
CA VAL A 185 -21.73 -16.45 2.88
C VAL A 185 -20.52 -15.63 3.28
N ILE A 186 -19.74 -16.09 4.29
CA ILE A 186 -18.49 -15.46 4.70
C ILE A 186 -17.48 -15.51 3.54
N GLN A 187 -17.30 -16.69 2.90
CA GLN A 187 -16.43 -16.81 1.74
C GLN A 187 -16.85 -15.88 0.59
N THR A 188 -18.16 -15.81 0.32
CA THR A 188 -18.71 -14.92 -0.71
C THR A 188 -18.46 -13.45 -0.35
N SER A 189 -18.62 -13.07 0.92
CA SER A 189 -18.38 -11.71 1.39
C SER A 189 -16.91 -11.30 1.22
N ILE A 190 -15.97 -12.20 1.50
CA ILE A 190 -14.55 -11.96 1.31
C ILE A 190 -14.20 -11.95 -0.19
N ARG A 191 -14.68 -12.94 -0.95
CA ARG A 191 -14.37 -13.08 -2.37
C ARG A 191 -14.90 -11.92 -3.19
N GLU A 192 -16.20 -11.65 -3.11
CA GLU A 192 -16.88 -10.68 -3.98
C GLU A 192 -16.96 -9.28 -3.37
N GLY A 193 -16.72 -9.16 -2.07
CA GLY A 193 -16.98 -7.93 -1.33
C GLY A 193 -18.47 -7.74 -1.06
N ARG A 194 -18.79 -6.60 -0.43
CA ARG A 194 -20.16 -6.19 -0.14
C ARG A 194 -20.34 -4.71 -0.37
N GLN A 195 -21.50 -4.33 -0.84
CA GLN A 195 -21.91 -2.94 -0.96
C GLN A 195 -23.30 -2.78 -0.35
N GLY A 196 -23.37 -1.98 0.70
CA GLY A 196 -24.63 -1.64 1.37
C GLY A 196 -24.97 -0.18 1.18
N VAL A 197 -26.23 0.14 0.93
CA VAL A 197 -26.73 1.51 0.85
C VAL A 197 -28.04 1.62 1.61
N MET A 198 -28.08 2.49 2.60
CA MET A 198 -29.31 2.97 3.25
C MET A 198 -29.59 4.38 2.73
N PRO A 199 -30.67 4.62 2.02
CA PRO A 199 -30.97 5.94 1.47
C PRO A 199 -31.25 7.00 2.55
N ALA A 200 -31.09 8.28 2.16
CA ALA A 200 -31.48 9.42 2.99
C ALA A 200 -32.98 9.58 2.99
N TRP A 201 -33.58 9.80 4.17
CA TRP A 201 -35.02 9.88 4.33
C TRP A 201 -35.55 11.29 4.63
N LYS A 202 -34.65 12.26 4.94
CA LYS A 202 -35.05 13.62 5.31
C LYS A 202 -36.00 14.28 4.33
N ALA A 203 -35.79 14.12 3.03
CA ALA A 203 -36.63 14.70 1.98
C ALA A 203 -38.05 14.08 1.94
N ALA A 204 -38.18 12.80 2.31
CA ALA A 204 -39.44 12.08 2.29
C ALA A 204 -40.28 12.27 3.56
N VAL A 205 -39.63 12.36 4.73
CA VAL A 205 -40.35 12.36 6.02
C VAL A 205 -40.28 13.68 6.80
N GLY A 206 -39.40 14.58 6.38
CA GLY A 206 -39.15 15.88 7.06
C GLY A 206 -38.44 15.74 8.42
N GLU A 207 -38.09 16.84 9.06
CA GLU A 207 -37.41 16.87 10.36
C GLU A 207 -38.22 16.19 11.48
N ALA A 208 -39.54 16.46 11.52
CA ALA A 208 -40.43 15.85 12.50
C ALA A 208 -40.49 14.32 12.31
N GLY A 209 -40.60 13.84 11.06
CA GLY A 209 -40.60 12.42 10.76
C GLY A 209 -39.28 11.71 11.09
N ILE A 210 -38.15 12.39 10.95
CA ILE A 210 -36.84 11.85 11.42
C ILE A 210 -36.89 11.67 12.94
N SER A 211 -37.32 12.68 13.71
CA SER A 211 -37.43 12.58 15.16
C SER A 211 -38.35 11.45 15.62
N GLU A 212 -39.48 11.25 14.97
CA GLU A 212 -40.43 10.17 15.22
C GLU A 212 -39.81 8.80 14.93
N LEU A 213 -39.13 8.64 13.79
CA LEU A 213 -38.44 7.41 13.42
C LEU A 213 -37.30 7.07 14.39
N VAL A 214 -36.49 8.06 14.81
CA VAL A 214 -35.45 7.87 15.84
C VAL A 214 -36.05 7.34 17.11
N ALA A 215 -37.18 7.95 17.58
CA ALA A 215 -37.88 7.49 18.78
C ALA A 215 -38.32 6.02 18.64
N TYR A 216 -38.93 5.65 17.53
CA TYR A 216 -39.38 4.29 17.30
C TYR A 216 -38.22 3.27 17.22
N VAL A 217 -37.16 3.58 16.48
CA VAL A 217 -35.97 2.70 16.36
C VAL A 217 -35.29 2.51 17.71
N ARG A 218 -35.17 3.56 18.53
CA ARG A 218 -34.67 3.44 19.90
C ARG A 218 -35.58 2.61 20.81
N GLN A 219 -36.90 2.71 20.62
CA GLN A 219 -37.83 1.83 21.32
C GLN A 219 -37.69 0.36 20.90
N LEU A 220 -37.51 0.07 19.61
CA LEU A 220 -37.24 -1.28 19.10
C LEU A 220 -35.99 -1.89 19.73
N SER A 221 -34.94 -1.10 19.92
CA SER A 221 -33.68 -1.55 20.51
C SER A 221 -33.74 -1.62 22.06
N GLY A 222 -34.90 -1.40 22.67
CA GLY A 222 -35.11 -1.53 24.12
C GLY A 222 -34.76 -0.28 24.95
N SER A 223 -34.61 0.89 24.33
CA SER A 223 -34.40 2.15 25.07
C SER A 223 -35.67 2.54 25.79
N THR A 224 -35.54 2.89 27.08
CA THR A 224 -36.66 3.25 27.98
C THR A 224 -36.90 4.76 28.07
N ASP A 225 -35.93 5.57 27.64
CA ASP A 225 -35.96 7.04 27.70
C ASP A 225 -36.57 7.66 26.41
N VAL A 226 -37.64 7.04 25.91
CA VAL A 226 -38.26 7.42 24.63
C VAL A 226 -39.68 7.95 24.86
N SER A 227 -40.04 9.03 24.19
CA SER A 227 -41.41 9.52 24.16
C SER A 227 -42.36 8.54 23.46
N ALA A 228 -43.33 7.99 24.18
CA ALA A 228 -44.29 7.03 23.64
C ALA A 228 -45.11 7.58 22.48
N SER A 229 -45.45 8.87 22.52
CA SER A 229 -46.22 9.51 21.43
C SER A 229 -45.39 9.66 20.14
N LEU A 230 -44.11 10.02 20.28
CA LEU A 230 -43.22 10.09 19.11
C LEU A 230 -42.92 8.69 18.57
N ALA A 231 -42.72 7.70 19.40
CA ALA A 231 -42.50 6.31 18.98
C ALA A 231 -43.74 5.73 18.27
N ALA A 232 -44.95 6.02 18.72
CA ALA A 232 -46.18 5.60 18.07
C ALA A 232 -46.34 6.22 16.67
N ALA A 233 -46.03 7.52 16.53
CA ALA A 233 -46.00 8.20 15.21
C ALA A 233 -44.89 7.63 14.33
N GLY A 234 -43.71 7.36 14.90
CA GLY A 234 -42.55 6.76 14.20
C GLY A 234 -42.85 5.35 13.67
N LYS A 235 -43.65 4.55 14.45
CA LYS A 235 -44.07 3.22 13.97
C LYS A 235 -44.83 3.29 12.65
N ALA A 236 -45.79 4.21 12.52
CA ALA A 236 -46.56 4.36 11.30
C ALA A 236 -45.67 4.69 10.09
N ARG A 237 -44.65 5.52 10.30
CA ARG A 237 -43.64 5.83 9.24
C ARG A 237 -42.73 4.66 8.96
N TYR A 238 -42.31 3.94 9.98
CA TYR A 238 -41.49 2.74 9.85
C TYR A 238 -42.20 1.67 9.00
N ASP A 239 -43.47 1.42 9.29
CA ASP A 239 -44.29 0.49 8.53
C ASP A 239 -44.41 0.85 7.05
N MET A 240 -44.35 2.14 6.73
CA MET A 240 -44.45 2.64 5.37
C MET A 240 -43.12 2.63 4.60
N PHE A 241 -42.00 2.96 5.25
CA PHE A 241 -40.75 3.25 4.54
C PHE A 241 -39.62 2.26 4.88
N CYS A 242 -39.64 1.57 6.02
CA CYS A 242 -38.50 0.83 6.55
C CYS A 242 -38.67 -0.68 6.54
N VAL A 243 -39.91 -1.18 6.67
CA VAL A 243 -40.25 -2.62 6.75
C VAL A 243 -39.71 -3.43 5.59
N ALA A 244 -39.70 -2.88 4.37
CA ALA A 244 -39.24 -3.59 3.18
C ALA A 244 -37.78 -4.09 3.30
N CYS A 245 -36.94 -3.36 4.01
CA CYS A 245 -35.54 -3.74 4.23
C CYS A 245 -35.30 -4.29 5.64
N HIS A 246 -35.85 -3.65 6.70
CA HIS A 246 -35.53 -4.00 8.07
C HIS A 246 -36.54 -5.00 8.71
N GLY A 247 -37.58 -5.38 7.98
CA GLY A 247 -38.62 -6.28 8.48
C GLY A 247 -39.63 -5.62 9.43
N PRO A 248 -40.79 -6.23 9.67
CA PRO A 248 -41.84 -5.68 10.53
C PRO A 248 -41.41 -5.59 12.01
N ASP A 249 -40.52 -6.48 12.44
CA ASP A 249 -40.00 -6.54 13.81
C ASP A 249 -38.65 -5.83 13.99
N GLY A 250 -38.14 -5.18 12.94
CA GLY A 250 -36.84 -4.54 12.96
C GLY A 250 -35.64 -5.47 12.99
N LYS A 251 -35.82 -6.78 12.77
CA LYS A 251 -34.74 -7.79 12.85
C LYS A 251 -33.77 -7.78 11.67
N GLY A 252 -33.99 -6.90 10.70
CA GLY A 252 -33.16 -6.78 9.52
C GLY A 252 -33.47 -7.83 8.46
N ASN A 253 -32.63 -7.88 7.44
CA ASN A 253 -32.72 -8.84 6.33
C ASN A 253 -31.33 -9.16 5.82
N GLN A 254 -30.82 -10.34 6.15
CA GLN A 254 -29.49 -10.79 5.77
C GLN A 254 -29.31 -10.94 4.25
N ALA A 255 -30.36 -11.19 3.48
CA ALA A 255 -30.27 -11.26 2.02
C ALA A 255 -29.96 -9.89 1.40
N LEU A 256 -30.38 -8.80 2.06
CA LEU A 256 -30.14 -7.42 1.63
C LEU A 256 -28.97 -6.76 2.38
N GLY A 257 -28.46 -7.37 3.44
CA GLY A 257 -27.51 -6.75 4.35
C GLY A 257 -28.11 -5.60 5.15
N ALA A 258 -29.43 -5.65 5.40
CA ALA A 258 -30.13 -4.66 6.21
C ALA A 258 -30.00 -5.01 7.70
N ALA A 259 -29.50 -4.06 8.48
CA ALA A 259 -29.16 -4.25 9.90
C ALA A 259 -30.39 -4.59 10.75
N ASN A 260 -30.19 -5.40 11.81
CA ASN A 260 -31.11 -5.59 12.92
C ASN A 260 -31.19 -4.27 13.72
N LEU A 261 -32.39 -3.76 13.92
CA LEU A 261 -32.69 -2.54 14.68
C LEU A 261 -33.30 -2.84 16.04
N SER A 262 -33.51 -4.14 16.37
CA SER A 262 -34.15 -4.58 17.59
C SER A 262 -33.17 -5.00 18.69
N ASP A 263 -31.88 -4.90 18.44
CA ASP A 263 -30.82 -5.15 19.41
C ASP A 263 -30.06 -3.86 19.78
N GLN A 264 -28.94 -4.01 20.50
CA GLN A 264 -28.07 -2.90 20.88
C GLN A 264 -26.72 -2.88 20.17
N ILE A 265 -26.59 -3.63 19.05
CA ILE A 265 -25.38 -3.68 18.24
C ILE A 265 -25.52 -2.68 17.10
N TRP A 266 -24.68 -1.66 17.11
CA TRP A 266 -24.78 -0.52 16.19
C TRP A 266 -23.49 -0.31 15.41
N LEU A 267 -23.57 -0.35 14.09
CA LEU A 267 -22.42 -0.11 13.20
C LEU A 267 -21.93 1.34 13.26
N TYR A 268 -22.85 2.30 13.45
CA TYR A 268 -22.52 3.73 13.48
C TYR A 268 -22.74 4.37 14.85
N GLY A 269 -23.60 3.79 15.66
CA GLY A 269 -24.04 4.27 16.97
C GLY A 269 -25.56 4.34 17.08
N GLY A 270 -26.10 4.07 18.30
CA GLY A 270 -27.52 4.02 18.62
C GLY A 270 -28.03 5.25 19.37
N ASP A 271 -27.22 6.28 19.57
CA ASP A 271 -27.61 7.53 20.18
C ASP A 271 -28.49 8.38 19.26
N VAL A 272 -29.24 9.33 19.84
CA VAL A 272 -30.21 10.17 19.11
C VAL A 272 -29.54 10.93 17.97
N ALA A 273 -28.37 11.50 18.20
CA ALA A 273 -27.69 12.34 17.21
C ALA A 273 -27.23 11.48 16.02
N THR A 274 -26.61 10.33 16.28
CA THR A 274 -26.14 9.41 15.24
C THR A 274 -27.29 8.79 14.45
N LEU A 275 -28.38 8.39 15.10
CA LEU A 275 -29.57 7.88 14.40
C LEU A 275 -30.23 8.96 13.56
N THR A 276 -30.30 10.21 14.05
CA THR A 276 -30.79 11.36 13.28
C THR A 276 -29.94 11.57 12.03
N GLU A 277 -28.63 11.57 12.17
CA GLU A 277 -27.70 11.68 11.02
C GLU A 277 -27.90 10.52 10.02
N THR A 278 -28.01 9.30 10.54
CA THR A 278 -28.20 8.09 9.71
C THR A 278 -29.48 8.15 8.90
N LEU A 279 -30.59 8.52 9.53
CA LEU A 279 -31.88 8.64 8.86
C LEU A 279 -31.93 9.84 7.91
N ALA A 280 -31.36 10.97 8.31
CA ALA A 280 -31.39 12.18 7.51
C ALA A 280 -30.56 12.07 6.24
N ASN A 281 -29.33 11.57 6.34
CA ASN A 281 -28.32 11.58 5.28
C ASN A 281 -28.12 10.21 4.61
N GLY A 282 -28.66 9.13 5.19
CA GLY A 282 -28.39 7.78 4.76
C GLY A 282 -26.99 7.29 5.17
N ARG A 283 -26.69 6.05 4.79
CA ARG A 283 -25.37 5.43 4.99
C ARG A 283 -24.98 4.64 3.76
N GLY A 284 -23.68 4.58 3.48
CA GLY A 284 -23.10 3.73 2.45
C GLY A 284 -21.84 3.07 2.98
N GLY A 285 -21.67 1.79 2.66
CA GLY A 285 -20.49 1.04 3.04
C GLY A 285 -20.04 0.14 1.89
N VAL A 286 -18.73 0.02 1.70
CA VAL A 286 -18.12 -0.87 0.71
C VAL A 286 -17.06 -1.71 1.38
N MET A 287 -17.23 -3.03 1.36
CA MET A 287 -16.18 -4.00 1.61
C MET A 287 -15.61 -4.43 0.25
N PRO A 288 -14.35 -4.16 -0.07
CA PRO A 288 -13.79 -4.48 -1.37
C PRO A 288 -13.64 -5.99 -1.57
N SER A 289 -13.80 -6.44 -2.82
CA SER A 289 -13.52 -7.81 -3.23
C SER A 289 -12.05 -8.17 -3.04
N GLN A 290 -11.77 -9.36 -2.50
CA GLN A 290 -10.41 -9.88 -2.32
C GLN A 290 -9.99 -10.90 -3.38
N LYS A 291 -10.85 -11.27 -4.34
CA LYS A 291 -10.56 -12.28 -5.37
C LYS A 291 -9.34 -11.97 -6.25
N ALA A 292 -8.97 -10.71 -6.39
CA ALA A 292 -7.77 -10.33 -7.14
C ALA A 292 -6.48 -10.55 -6.33
N ASN A 293 -6.59 -10.56 -4.99
CA ASN A 293 -5.45 -10.58 -4.06
C ASN A 293 -5.25 -11.96 -3.41
N MET A 294 -6.31 -12.76 -3.32
CA MET A 294 -6.33 -14.05 -2.62
C MET A 294 -6.90 -15.14 -3.52
N ASN A 295 -6.31 -16.34 -3.44
CA ASN A 295 -6.88 -17.53 -4.07
C ASN A 295 -7.96 -18.17 -3.17
N GLU A 296 -8.67 -19.17 -3.69
CA GLU A 296 -9.77 -19.85 -3.00
C GLU A 296 -9.33 -20.56 -1.70
N ASP A 297 -8.13 -21.11 -1.67
CA ASP A 297 -7.60 -21.78 -0.47
C ASP A 297 -7.32 -20.77 0.65
N GLN A 298 -6.81 -19.59 0.31
CA GLN A 298 -6.60 -18.48 1.27
C GLN A 298 -7.93 -17.91 1.78
N ILE A 299 -8.91 -17.71 0.89
CA ILE A 299 -10.26 -17.23 1.27
C ILE A 299 -10.91 -18.23 2.23
N ARG A 300 -10.78 -19.53 1.98
CA ARG A 300 -11.31 -20.58 2.85
C ARG A 300 -10.69 -20.55 4.25
N VAL A 301 -9.37 -20.48 4.34
CA VAL A 301 -8.63 -20.39 5.61
C VAL A 301 -8.98 -19.09 6.37
N LEU A 302 -9.06 -17.97 5.68
CA LEU A 302 -9.45 -16.68 6.26
C LEU A 302 -10.91 -16.74 6.76
N SER A 303 -11.83 -17.34 6.01
CA SER A 303 -13.22 -17.51 6.43
C SER A 303 -13.36 -18.36 7.68
N ALA A 304 -12.54 -19.41 7.82
CA ALA A 304 -12.49 -20.22 9.02
C ALA A 304 -12.01 -19.41 10.23
N TRP A 305 -11.00 -18.58 10.05
CA TRP A 305 -10.53 -17.72 11.13
C TRP A 305 -11.59 -16.71 11.55
N VAL A 306 -12.24 -16.03 10.60
CA VAL A 306 -13.33 -15.08 10.87
C VAL A 306 -14.50 -15.75 11.59
N LEU A 307 -14.93 -16.93 11.14
CA LEU A 307 -15.98 -17.71 11.79
C LEU A 307 -15.60 -18.07 13.24
N ALA A 308 -14.35 -18.45 13.47
CA ALA A 308 -13.87 -18.79 14.82
C ALA A 308 -13.92 -17.60 15.78
N GLN A 309 -13.72 -16.37 15.29
CA GLN A 309 -13.79 -15.17 16.17
C GLN A 309 -15.20 -14.99 16.75
N SER A 310 -16.26 -15.20 15.97
CA SER A 310 -17.64 -15.05 16.43
C SER A 310 -18.12 -16.19 17.32
N GLN A 311 -17.47 -17.36 17.25
CA GLN A 311 -17.82 -18.53 18.07
C GLN A 311 -17.12 -18.56 19.43
N THR A 312 -16.06 -17.77 19.60
CA THR A 312 -15.36 -17.67 20.88
C THR A 312 -16.18 -16.74 21.79
N PRO A 313 -16.69 -17.19 22.94
CA PRO A 313 -17.36 -16.30 23.87
C PRO A 313 -16.36 -15.27 24.38
N THR A 314 -16.27 -14.12 23.74
CA THR A 314 -15.55 -13.00 24.32
C THR A 314 -16.35 -12.52 25.53
N ALA A 315 -15.78 -12.63 26.74
CA ALA A 315 -16.27 -11.88 27.87
C ALA A 315 -16.34 -10.42 27.43
N ASN A 316 -17.56 -9.95 27.19
CA ASN A 316 -17.85 -8.64 26.64
C ASN A 316 -17.48 -7.55 27.67
N PRO A 317 -16.42 -6.79 27.52
CA PRO A 317 -16.38 -5.51 28.18
C PRO A 317 -17.31 -4.58 27.39
N ALA A 318 -18.38 -4.15 28.00
CA ALA A 318 -19.27 -3.12 27.48
C ALA A 318 -18.49 -1.96 26.88
N PRO A 319 -19.00 -1.32 25.81
CA PRO A 319 -18.34 -0.18 25.19
C PRO A 319 -18.05 0.86 26.25
N ALA A 320 -16.79 1.30 26.33
CA ALA A 320 -16.37 2.35 27.22
C ALA A 320 -17.28 3.55 26.99
N LYS A 321 -18.02 3.97 28.04
CA LYS A 321 -18.77 5.21 28.01
C LYS A 321 -17.82 6.31 27.58
N ALA A 322 -18.09 6.94 26.44
CA ALA A 322 -17.46 8.20 26.10
C ALA A 322 -17.76 9.17 27.26
N THR A 323 -16.73 9.50 28.00
CA THR A 323 -16.78 10.58 28.99
C THR A 323 -16.90 11.91 28.24
N PRO A 324 -17.67 12.87 28.76
CA PRO A 324 -18.04 14.10 28.08
C PRO A 324 -16.87 15.02 27.75
#